data_fe9e143b8a21f7415037c103f1049a2c
#
_entry.id   fe9e143b8a21f7415037c103f1049a2c
#
_cell.length_a   1.000
_cell.length_b   1.000
_cell.length_c   1.000
_cell.angle_alpha   90.00
_cell.angle_beta   90.00
_cell.angle_gamma   90.00
#
_symmetry.space_group_name_H-M   'P 1'
#
loop_
_entity.id
_entity.type
_entity.pdbx_description
1 polymer ?
#
loop_
_entity_poly.entity_id
_entity_poly.type
_entity_poly.pdbx_seq_one_letter_code
_entity_poly.pdbx_strand_id
1 'polypeptide(L)'
;MLDGELNRWFLDPLLRGTYPHDVLERHAPNAPPVRDGDMALITAPIDFLGVNYYQRRVVAGTADGGWRTVHQDDSQHTDMGWEVSPDGLRDLLVRLHDDYAPPPIVITENGAAFGDA
;
A
#
# COMPACT_ATOMS: atom_id res chain seq x y z
N MET A 1 10.98 4.01 1.34
CA MET A 1 10.92 4.23 -0.13
C MET A 1 9.68 3.56 -0.73
N LEU A 2 9.65 2.23 -0.91
CA LEU A 2 8.55 1.53 -1.59
C LEU A 2 7.17 1.77 -0.93
N ASP A 3 7.12 1.75 0.39
CA ASP A 3 5.92 2.08 1.15
C ASP A 3 5.38 3.49 0.84
N GLY A 4 6.27 4.47 0.69
CA GLY A 4 5.89 5.81 0.27
C GLY A 4 5.21 5.83 -1.09
N GLU A 5 5.76 5.11 -2.05
CA GLU A 5 5.30 5.11 -3.44
C GLU A 5 4.06 4.24 -3.68
N LEU A 6 3.91 3.12 -2.97
CA LEU A 6 2.81 2.18 -3.20
C LEU A 6 1.64 2.31 -2.21
N ASN A 7 1.91 2.83 -1.00
CA ASN A 7 0.89 2.95 0.04
C ASN A 7 0.63 4.41 0.41
N ARG A 8 1.63 5.11 0.98
CA ARG A 8 1.42 6.48 1.50
C ARG A 8 1.09 7.50 0.40
N TRP A 9 1.54 7.27 -0.84
CA TRP A 9 1.17 8.11 -1.98
C TRP A 9 -0.34 8.23 -2.20
N PHE A 10 -1.08 7.19 -1.83
CA PHE A 10 -2.54 7.14 -1.93
C PHE A 10 -3.22 7.41 -0.58
N LEU A 11 -2.71 6.81 0.50
CA LEU A 11 -3.33 6.89 1.82
C LEU A 11 -3.21 8.28 2.45
N ASP A 12 -2.04 8.91 2.34
CA ASP A 12 -1.82 10.22 2.96
C ASP A 12 -2.73 11.30 2.36
N PRO A 13 -2.86 11.49 1.03
CA PRO A 13 -3.80 12.45 0.49
C PRO A 13 -5.26 12.11 0.82
N LEU A 14 -5.63 10.84 0.79
CA LEU A 14 -7.01 10.42 1.05
C LEU A 14 -7.43 10.62 2.52
N LEU A 15 -6.55 10.26 3.46
CA LEU A 15 -6.90 10.19 4.90
C LEU A 15 -6.27 11.32 5.75
N ARG A 16 -5.24 12.01 5.23
CA ARG A 16 -4.54 13.12 5.92
C ARG A 16 -4.60 14.46 5.17
N GLY A 17 -5.06 14.48 3.93
CA GLY A 17 -5.17 15.69 3.11
C GLY A 17 -3.86 16.25 2.59
N THR A 18 -2.79 15.48 2.60
CA THR A 18 -1.48 15.90 2.10
C THR A 18 -0.74 14.75 1.45
N TYR A 19 -0.04 15.00 0.37
CA TYR A 19 0.91 14.02 -0.18
C TYR A 19 2.14 13.88 0.74
N PRO A 20 2.74 12.68 0.83
CA PRO A 20 3.96 12.47 1.62
C PRO A 20 5.13 13.28 1.02
N HIS A 21 5.70 14.19 1.82
CA HIS A 21 6.72 15.15 1.38
C HIS A 21 7.97 14.47 0.83
N ASP A 22 8.44 13.41 1.49
CA ASP A 22 9.62 12.63 1.07
C ASP A 22 9.44 11.96 -0.30
N VAL A 23 8.19 11.65 -0.69
CA VAL A 23 7.86 11.10 -2.01
C VAL A 23 7.75 12.21 -3.05
N LEU A 24 7.08 13.33 -2.70
CA LEU A 24 7.02 14.50 -3.58
C LEU A 24 8.41 15.01 -3.96
N GLU A 25 9.32 15.18 -3.00
CA GLU A 25 10.69 15.60 -3.27
C GLU A 25 11.43 14.67 -4.23
N ARG A 26 11.22 13.36 -4.07
CA ARG A 26 11.85 12.37 -4.95
C ARG A 26 11.33 12.44 -6.38
N HIS A 27 10.05 12.71 -6.56
CA HIS A 27 9.44 12.81 -7.88
C HIS A 27 9.55 14.20 -8.52
N ALA A 28 10.04 15.21 -7.79
CA ALA A 28 10.31 16.52 -8.40
C ALA A 28 11.38 16.40 -9.50
N PRO A 29 11.20 17.06 -10.67
CA PRO A 29 10.12 17.97 -11.06
C PRO A 29 8.88 17.32 -11.68
N ASN A 30 8.79 16.00 -11.70
CA ASN A 30 7.71 15.24 -12.37
C ASN A 30 6.52 14.94 -11.43
N ALA A 31 6.51 15.53 -10.23
CA ALA A 31 5.37 15.40 -9.32
C ALA A 31 4.11 16.00 -9.96
N PRO A 32 2.92 15.37 -9.79
CA PRO A 32 1.69 15.91 -10.32
C PRO A 32 1.40 17.28 -9.69
N PRO A 33 0.91 18.26 -10.47
CA PRO A 33 0.51 19.54 -9.92
C PRO A 33 -0.72 19.37 -9.02
N VAL A 34 -0.65 19.88 -7.80
CA VAL A 34 -1.81 19.97 -6.89
C VAL A 34 -2.40 21.36 -7.06
N ARG A 35 -3.68 21.44 -7.44
CA ARG A 35 -4.42 22.69 -7.64
C ARG A 35 -5.21 23.07 -6.40
N ASP A 36 -5.60 24.33 -6.32
CA ASP A 36 -6.49 24.82 -5.27
C ASP A 36 -7.80 24.01 -5.28
N GLY A 37 -8.16 23.45 -4.14
CA GLY A 37 -9.36 22.63 -3.97
C GLY A 37 -9.17 21.13 -4.18
N ASP A 38 -8.10 20.65 -4.82
CA ASP A 38 -7.88 19.23 -5.07
C ASP A 38 -7.85 18.42 -3.76
N MET A 39 -7.14 18.88 -2.75
CA MET A 39 -7.07 18.19 -1.47
C MET A 39 -8.43 18.12 -0.78
N ALA A 40 -9.24 19.17 -0.86
CA ALA A 40 -10.59 19.16 -0.29
C ALA A 40 -11.51 18.14 -0.97
N LEU A 41 -11.32 17.89 -2.27
CA LEU A 41 -12.05 16.86 -3.00
C LEU A 41 -11.53 15.44 -2.65
N ILE A 42 -10.21 15.27 -2.57
CA ILE A 42 -9.57 13.98 -2.29
C ILE A 42 -9.91 13.51 -0.86
N THR A 43 -9.93 14.43 0.12
CA THR A 43 -10.24 14.12 1.52
C THR A 43 -11.73 14.19 1.87
N ALA A 44 -12.60 14.29 0.87
CA ALA A 44 -14.04 14.25 1.14
C ALA A 44 -14.39 13.00 1.96
N PRO A 45 -15.29 13.10 2.96
CA PRO A 45 -15.65 11.96 3.80
C PRO A 45 -16.09 10.75 2.98
N ILE A 46 -15.58 9.57 3.34
CA ILE A 46 -15.95 8.30 2.74
C ILE A 46 -16.60 7.40 3.80
N ASP A 47 -17.49 6.50 3.39
CA ASP A 47 -18.23 5.63 4.31
C ASP A 47 -17.40 4.44 4.79
N PHE A 48 -16.47 3.97 3.98
CA PHE A 48 -15.55 2.87 4.31
C PHE A 48 -14.28 2.95 3.47
N LEU A 49 -13.23 2.28 3.93
CA LEU A 49 -11.98 2.04 3.18
C LEU A 49 -11.98 0.62 2.65
N GLY A 50 -12.03 0.44 1.33
CA GLY A 50 -11.88 -0.86 0.67
C GLY A 50 -10.41 -1.26 0.57
N VAL A 51 -10.07 -2.48 1.00
CA VAL A 51 -8.70 -3.02 0.94
C VAL A 51 -8.68 -4.28 0.08
N ASN A 52 -7.84 -4.26 -0.95
CA ASN A 52 -7.51 -5.44 -1.74
C ASN A 52 -6.16 -5.98 -1.28
N TYR A 53 -6.11 -7.24 -0.88
CA TYR A 53 -4.88 -7.88 -0.42
C TYR A 53 -4.75 -9.29 -0.98
N TYR A 54 -3.67 -9.55 -1.70
CA TYR A 54 -3.33 -10.87 -2.22
C TYR A 54 -2.00 -11.39 -1.71
N GLN A 55 -1.03 -10.51 -1.50
CA GLN A 55 0.30 -10.84 -1.02
C GLN A 55 1.00 -9.62 -0.41
N ARG A 56 1.97 -9.83 0.44
CA ARG A 56 2.93 -8.80 0.82
C ARG A 56 4.10 -8.75 -0.18
N ARG A 57 4.84 -7.66 -0.16
CA ARG A 57 6.14 -7.56 -0.84
C ARG A 57 7.25 -7.39 0.19
N VAL A 58 8.12 -8.38 0.30
CA VAL A 58 9.35 -8.26 1.08
C VAL A 58 10.43 -7.69 0.18
N VAL A 59 11.06 -6.60 0.62
CA VAL A 59 12.06 -5.88 -0.18
C VAL A 59 13.32 -5.63 0.61
N ALA A 60 14.46 -5.62 -0.07
CA ALA A 60 15.74 -5.20 0.46
C ALA A 60 16.27 -3.98 -0.32
N GLY A 61 16.92 -3.07 0.37
CA GLY A 61 17.61 -1.95 -0.26
C GLY A 61 18.79 -2.41 -1.11
N THR A 62 19.09 -1.66 -2.16
CA THR A 62 20.27 -1.88 -3.03
C THR A 62 21.30 -0.77 -2.84
N ALA A 63 22.57 -1.03 -3.19
CA ALA A 63 23.66 -0.10 -2.97
C ALA A 63 23.53 1.22 -3.77
N ASP A 64 22.76 1.21 -4.86
CA ASP A 64 22.44 2.37 -5.69
C ASP A 64 21.27 3.20 -5.17
N GLY A 65 20.77 2.87 -3.96
CA GLY A 65 19.62 3.54 -3.34
C GLY A 65 18.26 3.07 -3.83
N GLY A 66 18.21 2.01 -4.66
CA GLY A 66 17.00 1.34 -5.10
C GLY A 66 16.50 0.27 -4.12
N TRP A 67 15.70 -0.64 -4.63
CA TRP A 67 15.21 -1.81 -3.89
C TRP A 67 15.07 -3.02 -4.83
N ARG A 68 15.07 -4.21 -4.25
CA ARG A 68 14.77 -5.48 -4.94
C ARG A 68 13.79 -6.29 -4.11
N THR A 69 12.95 -7.06 -4.77
CA THR A 69 12.12 -8.07 -4.08
C THR A 69 12.99 -9.19 -3.51
N VAL A 70 12.63 -9.65 -2.32
CA VAL A 70 13.25 -10.80 -1.66
C VAL A 70 12.23 -11.92 -1.61
N HIS A 71 12.52 -13.02 -2.29
CA HIS A 71 11.68 -14.21 -2.25
C HIS A 71 11.72 -14.84 -0.85
N GLN A 72 10.61 -15.39 -0.40
CA GLN A 72 10.47 -16.03 0.91
C GLN A 72 10.39 -17.55 0.71
N ASP A 73 11.55 -18.21 0.60
CA ASP A 73 11.65 -19.64 0.24
C ASP A 73 10.93 -20.56 1.24
N ASP A 74 10.85 -20.16 2.51
CA ASP A 74 10.22 -20.94 3.59
C ASP A 74 8.69 -20.74 3.70
N SER A 75 8.10 -19.90 2.84
CA SER A 75 6.68 -19.60 2.83
C SER A 75 5.93 -20.42 1.80
N GLN A 76 4.63 -20.69 2.06
CA GLN A 76 3.74 -21.23 1.04
C GLN A 76 3.48 -20.19 -0.06
N HIS A 77 3.46 -20.66 -1.31
CA HIS A 77 3.14 -19.81 -2.47
C HIS A 77 1.96 -20.39 -3.25
N THR A 78 1.21 -19.51 -3.90
CA THR A 78 0.15 -19.86 -4.84
C THR A 78 0.76 -20.34 -6.16
N ASP A 79 -0.06 -20.89 -7.07
CA ASP A 79 0.38 -21.26 -8.42
C ASP A 79 0.84 -20.07 -9.27
N MET A 80 0.46 -18.86 -8.89
CA MET A 80 0.97 -17.62 -9.47
C MET A 80 2.31 -17.15 -8.86
N GLY A 81 2.88 -17.90 -7.91
CA GLY A 81 4.10 -17.55 -7.20
C GLY A 81 3.93 -16.45 -6.14
N TRP A 82 2.69 -16.17 -5.71
CA TRP A 82 2.42 -15.18 -4.66
C TRP A 82 2.52 -15.82 -3.27
N GLU A 83 3.23 -15.15 -2.37
CA GLU A 83 3.35 -15.62 -0.99
C GLU A 83 1.99 -15.59 -0.28
N VAL A 84 1.64 -16.69 0.38
CA VAL A 84 0.47 -16.77 1.28
C VAL A 84 0.88 -16.21 2.64
N SER A 85 0.44 -15.00 2.95
CA SER A 85 0.86 -14.29 4.17
C SER A 85 -0.34 -13.68 4.93
N PRO A 86 -1.06 -14.47 5.74
CA PRO A 86 -2.16 -13.95 6.57
C PRO A 86 -1.67 -12.93 7.60
N ASP A 87 -0.48 -13.11 8.16
CA ASP A 87 0.13 -12.12 9.06
C ASP A 87 0.39 -10.78 8.37
N GLY A 88 0.74 -10.79 7.09
CA GLY A 88 0.91 -9.57 6.32
C GLY A 88 -0.39 -8.77 6.18
N LEU A 89 -1.53 -9.46 6.03
CA LEU A 89 -2.85 -8.80 6.03
C LEU A 89 -3.17 -8.22 7.41
N ARG A 90 -2.97 -9.01 8.48
CA ARG A 90 -3.17 -8.55 9.85
C ARG A 90 -2.35 -7.28 10.12
N ASP A 91 -1.06 -7.31 9.81
CA ASP A 91 -0.14 -6.21 10.09
C ASP A 91 -0.51 -4.96 9.27
N LEU A 92 -0.96 -5.14 8.03
CA LEU A 92 -1.50 -4.04 7.21
C LEU A 92 -2.72 -3.39 7.87
N LEU A 93 -3.69 -4.19 8.32
CA LEU A 93 -4.92 -3.68 8.93
C LEU A 93 -4.65 -2.95 10.25
N VAL A 94 -3.77 -3.51 11.10
CA VAL A 94 -3.33 -2.86 12.35
C VAL A 94 -2.66 -1.53 12.04
N ARG A 95 -1.75 -1.51 11.08
CA ARG A 95 -1.07 -0.28 10.67
C ARG A 95 -2.05 0.76 10.13
N LEU A 96 -3.00 0.38 9.27
CA LEU A 96 -4.02 1.31 8.76
C LEU A 96 -4.83 1.93 9.89
N HIS A 97 -5.21 1.11 10.89
CA HIS A 97 -5.92 1.59 12.07
C HIS A 97 -5.07 2.58 12.89
N ASP A 98 -3.83 2.21 13.20
CA ASP A 98 -2.97 2.98 14.10
C ASP A 98 -2.45 4.27 13.46
N ASP A 99 -2.07 4.22 12.19
CA ASP A 99 -1.49 5.37 11.49
C ASP A 99 -2.54 6.37 10.98
N TYR A 100 -3.74 5.91 10.63
CA TYR A 100 -4.72 6.73 9.90
C TYR A 100 -6.07 6.87 10.59
N ALA A 101 -6.42 6.00 11.56
CA ALA A 101 -7.76 5.95 12.15
C ALA A 101 -8.89 6.06 11.09
N PRO A 102 -8.88 5.22 10.04
CA PRO A 102 -9.78 5.35 8.91
C PRO A 102 -11.23 5.05 9.30
N PRO A 103 -12.21 5.35 8.44
CA PRO A 103 -13.56 4.81 8.57
C PRO A 103 -13.53 3.26 8.55
N PRO A 104 -14.66 2.57 8.72
CA PRO A 104 -14.68 1.11 8.69
C PRO A 104 -13.91 0.54 7.52
N ILE A 105 -13.05 -0.47 7.77
CA ILE A 105 -12.28 -1.15 6.73
C ILE A 105 -13.09 -2.36 6.24
N VAL A 106 -13.18 -2.51 4.93
CA VAL A 106 -13.80 -3.67 4.26
C VAL A 106 -12.73 -4.34 3.38
N ILE A 107 -12.51 -5.63 3.57
CA ILE A 107 -11.70 -6.41 2.63
C ILE A 107 -12.54 -6.64 1.38
N THR A 108 -12.24 -5.92 0.32
CA THR A 108 -12.99 -5.96 -0.94
C THR A 108 -12.48 -7.02 -1.89
N GLU A 109 -11.19 -7.37 -1.78
CA GLU A 109 -10.60 -8.47 -2.53
C GLU A 109 -9.56 -9.20 -1.67
N ASN A 110 -9.65 -10.52 -1.67
CA ASN A 110 -8.64 -11.44 -1.13
C ASN A 110 -8.83 -12.81 -1.78
N GLY A 111 -7.75 -13.56 -1.93
CA GLY A 111 -7.83 -14.90 -2.51
C GLY A 111 -6.47 -15.45 -2.89
N ALA A 112 -6.47 -16.71 -3.32
CA ALA A 112 -5.29 -17.43 -3.75
C ALA A 112 -5.64 -18.35 -4.93
N ALA A 113 -4.80 -18.40 -5.95
CA ALA A 113 -4.95 -19.31 -7.08
C ALA A 113 -4.15 -20.57 -6.79
N PHE A 114 -4.86 -21.69 -6.72
CA PHE A 114 -4.29 -23.04 -6.66
C PHE A 114 -4.91 -23.89 -7.75
N GLY A 115 -4.15 -24.88 -8.27
CA GLY A 115 -4.69 -25.86 -9.19
C GLY A 115 -5.82 -26.66 -8.53
N ASP A 116 -6.98 -26.69 -9.18
CA ASP A 116 -8.07 -27.56 -8.76
C ASP A 116 -7.69 -29.00 -9.04
N ALA A 117 -7.81 -29.86 -8.02
CA ALA A 117 -7.52 -31.30 -8.14
C ALA A 117 -8.68 -32.03 -8.82
#